data_8c89766eff6206e70a162a0785ccb3ce
#
_entry.id   8c89766eff6206e70a162a0785ccb3ce
#
_cell.length_a   1.000
_cell.length_b   1.000
_cell.length_c   1.000
_cell.angle_alpha   90.00
_cell.angle_beta   90.00
_cell.angle_gamma   90.00
#
_symmetry.space_group_name_H-M   'P 1'
#
loop_
_entity.id
_entity.type
_entity.pdbx_description
1 polymer ?
#
loop_
_entity_poly.entity_id
_entity_poly.type
_entity_poly.pdbx_seq_one_letter_code
_entity_poly.pdbx_strand_id
1 'polypeptide(L)'
;NFKFGEAVKHLAQLAGMQTYTFSKQDEEREKKWKEYLSIFSQYVEFYHNGLLKNQSYSNVRDYLKNRSLGKEEVKKFKIGYIEKNPNFFDKLKNEFSNQALVDSGLFYLDEKKKIYIERFRGRLIFPINNISGQPIALGGRIIQDLDFLAKYINSPETNFFKKGSNLYNLDKARKLSNKVDYIYLVEGYMDVVGL
;
A
#
# COMPACT_ATOMS: atom_id res chain seq x y z
N ASN A 1 -30.40 3.77 -7.73
CA ASN A 1 -28.99 3.81 -7.28
C ASN A 1 -28.36 5.07 -7.85
N PHE A 2 -28.16 6.08 -7.01
CA PHE A 2 -27.42 7.29 -7.39
C PHE A 2 -25.91 6.99 -7.50
N LYS A 3 -25.25 7.56 -8.50
CA LYS A 3 -23.80 7.69 -8.49
C LYS A 3 -23.39 8.61 -7.34
N PHE A 4 -22.17 8.46 -6.80
CA PHE A 4 -21.70 9.22 -5.64
C PHE A 4 -21.95 10.75 -5.78
N GLY A 5 -21.62 11.34 -6.92
CA GLY A 5 -21.85 12.77 -7.17
C GLY A 5 -23.33 13.16 -7.21
N GLU A 6 -24.21 12.29 -7.71
CA GLU A 6 -25.66 12.52 -7.72
C GLU A 6 -26.24 12.42 -6.30
N ALA A 7 -25.74 11.46 -5.49
CA ALA A 7 -26.13 11.32 -4.10
C ALA A 7 -25.73 12.55 -3.27
N VAL A 8 -24.49 13.06 -3.45
CA VAL A 8 -24.02 14.29 -2.80
C VAL A 8 -24.86 15.50 -3.18
N LYS A 9 -25.20 15.67 -4.47
CA LYS A 9 -26.08 16.75 -4.95
C LYS A 9 -27.46 16.64 -4.32
N HIS A 10 -28.03 15.45 -4.28
CA HIS A 10 -29.36 15.22 -3.70
C HIS A 10 -29.38 15.54 -2.19
N LEU A 11 -28.37 15.07 -1.44
CA LEU A 11 -28.23 15.36 -0.01
C LEU A 11 -28.02 16.85 0.26
N ALA A 12 -27.21 17.53 -0.55
CA ALA A 12 -27.00 18.98 -0.44
C ALA A 12 -28.31 19.75 -0.66
N GLN A 13 -29.12 19.37 -1.66
CA GLN A 13 -30.45 19.96 -1.89
C GLN A 13 -31.37 19.75 -0.69
N LEU A 14 -31.44 18.52 -0.14
CA LEU A 14 -32.25 18.23 1.03
C LEU A 14 -31.81 19.00 2.27
N ALA A 15 -30.50 19.27 2.42
CA ALA A 15 -29.93 20.04 3.52
C ALA A 15 -30.00 21.56 3.33
N GLY A 16 -30.56 22.05 2.23
CA GLY A 16 -30.58 23.48 1.90
C GLY A 16 -29.18 24.08 1.64
N MET A 17 -28.20 23.23 1.31
CA MET A 17 -26.82 23.65 1.01
C MET A 17 -26.67 23.95 -0.48
N GLN A 18 -25.73 24.84 -0.82
CA GLN A 18 -25.36 25.04 -2.21
C GLN A 18 -24.87 23.74 -2.85
N THR A 19 -25.41 23.41 -4.01
CA THR A 19 -25.04 22.20 -4.74
C THR A 19 -23.59 22.29 -5.21
N TYR A 20 -22.73 21.39 -4.72
CA TYR A 20 -21.37 21.27 -5.22
C TYR A 20 -21.39 20.76 -6.67
N THR A 21 -20.84 21.53 -7.59
CA THR A 21 -20.60 21.11 -8.96
C THR A 21 -19.17 20.59 -9.07
N PHE A 22 -19.02 19.30 -9.40
CA PHE A 22 -17.72 18.71 -9.67
C PHE A 22 -17.06 19.45 -10.85
N SER A 23 -15.88 20.00 -10.59
CA SER A 23 -15.05 20.61 -11.62
C SER A 23 -14.34 19.54 -12.45
N LYS A 24 -13.83 19.91 -13.64
CA LYS A 24 -12.93 19.03 -14.41
C LYS A 24 -11.72 18.61 -13.61
N GLN A 25 -11.20 19.46 -12.73
CA GLN A 25 -10.10 19.14 -11.84
C GLN A 25 -10.45 18.03 -10.83
N ASP A 26 -11.68 18.03 -10.31
CA ASP A 26 -12.14 16.98 -9.39
C ASP A 26 -12.26 15.64 -10.11
N GLU A 27 -12.75 15.65 -11.34
CA GLU A 27 -12.85 14.44 -12.18
C GLU A 27 -11.45 13.86 -12.51
N GLU A 28 -10.50 14.73 -12.87
CA GLU A 28 -9.11 14.32 -13.13
C GLU A 28 -8.44 13.77 -11.86
N ARG A 29 -8.67 14.41 -10.70
CA ARG A 29 -8.15 13.94 -9.42
C ARG A 29 -8.73 12.59 -9.03
N GLU A 30 -10.03 12.39 -9.24
CA GLU A 30 -10.69 11.10 -8.99
C GLU A 30 -10.15 10.00 -9.92
N LYS A 31 -9.93 10.32 -11.19
CA LYS A 31 -9.33 9.39 -12.16
C LYS A 31 -7.92 8.97 -11.72
N LYS A 32 -7.07 9.94 -11.37
CA LYS A 32 -5.71 9.68 -10.85
C LYS A 32 -5.72 8.88 -9.55
N TRP A 33 -6.69 9.14 -8.67
CA TRP A 33 -6.87 8.38 -7.44
C TRP A 33 -7.23 6.92 -7.72
N LYS A 34 -8.17 6.65 -8.63
CA LYS A 34 -8.54 5.29 -9.03
C LYS A 34 -7.36 4.54 -9.66
N GLU A 35 -6.61 5.21 -10.51
CA GLU A 35 -5.39 4.68 -11.13
C GLU A 35 -4.34 4.31 -10.06
N TYR A 36 -4.07 5.22 -9.13
CA TYR A 36 -3.17 5.02 -8.01
C TYR A 36 -3.55 3.80 -7.16
N LEU A 37 -4.82 3.68 -6.79
CA LEU A 37 -5.33 2.52 -6.05
C LEU A 37 -5.21 1.21 -6.83
N SER A 38 -5.46 1.25 -8.13
CA SER A 38 -5.31 0.07 -8.99
C SER A 38 -3.86 -0.41 -9.05
N ILE A 39 -2.90 0.50 -9.20
CA ILE A 39 -1.46 0.20 -9.17
C ILE A 39 -1.08 -0.46 -7.85
N PHE A 40 -1.45 0.12 -6.70
CA PHE A 40 -1.13 -0.45 -5.39
C PHE A 40 -1.80 -1.79 -5.14
N SER A 41 -3.06 -1.95 -5.53
CA SER A 41 -3.79 -3.20 -5.37
C SER A 41 -3.14 -4.34 -6.14
N GLN A 42 -2.81 -4.11 -7.42
CA GLN A 42 -2.13 -5.11 -8.25
C GLN A 42 -0.73 -5.44 -7.72
N TYR A 43 0.02 -4.42 -7.29
CA TYR A 43 1.37 -4.56 -6.75
C TYR A 43 1.37 -5.40 -5.47
N VAL A 44 0.52 -5.06 -4.52
CA VAL A 44 0.38 -5.78 -3.25
C VAL A 44 -0.07 -7.21 -3.48
N GLU A 45 -1.09 -7.42 -4.31
CA GLU A 45 -1.65 -8.76 -4.56
C GLU A 45 -0.63 -9.67 -5.25
N PHE A 46 0.14 -9.15 -6.20
CA PHE A 46 1.18 -9.91 -6.89
C PHE A 46 2.25 -10.43 -5.92
N TYR A 47 2.83 -9.55 -5.10
CA TYR A 47 3.90 -9.93 -4.18
C TYR A 47 3.42 -10.70 -2.96
N HIS A 48 2.19 -10.46 -2.52
CA HIS A 48 1.54 -11.27 -1.49
C HIS A 48 1.32 -12.71 -1.96
N ASN A 49 0.73 -12.88 -3.14
CA ASN A 49 0.52 -14.20 -3.73
C ASN A 49 1.86 -14.92 -4.01
N GLY A 50 2.88 -14.18 -4.46
CA GLY A 50 4.24 -14.69 -4.61
C GLY A 50 4.77 -15.25 -3.30
N LEU A 51 4.69 -14.50 -2.20
CA LEU A 51 5.14 -14.95 -0.89
C LEU A 51 4.42 -16.21 -0.42
N LEU A 52 3.11 -16.33 -0.68
CA LEU A 52 2.32 -17.48 -0.26
C LEU A 52 2.58 -18.74 -1.09
N LYS A 53 2.79 -18.59 -2.40
CA LYS A 53 2.73 -19.70 -3.36
C LYS A 53 4.10 -20.10 -3.92
N ASN A 54 5.05 -19.17 -4.05
CA ASN A 54 6.34 -19.46 -4.65
C ASN A 54 7.22 -20.29 -3.71
N GLN A 55 7.63 -21.47 -4.15
CA GLN A 55 8.47 -22.37 -3.37
C GLN A 55 9.85 -21.77 -3.06
N SER A 56 10.40 -20.97 -3.97
CA SER A 56 11.69 -20.27 -3.77
C SER A 56 11.71 -19.31 -2.59
N TYR A 57 10.56 -18.94 -2.04
CA TYR A 57 10.44 -18.05 -0.88
C TYR A 57 10.23 -18.81 0.45
N SER A 58 10.58 -20.09 0.53
CA SER A 58 10.50 -20.87 1.77
C SER A 58 11.31 -20.22 2.90
N ASN A 59 12.55 -19.81 2.63
CA ASN A 59 13.40 -19.12 3.60
C ASN A 59 12.80 -17.80 4.12
N VAL A 60 12.04 -17.11 3.30
CA VAL A 60 11.33 -15.88 3.70
C VAL A 60 10.17 -16.21 4.63
N ARG A 61 9.44 -17.28 4.33
CA ARG A 61 8.36 -17.78 5.21
C ARG A 61 8.91 -18.30 6.54
N ASP A 62 10.05 -18.99 6.53
CA ASP A 62 10.72 -19.46 7.74
C ASP A 62 11.20 -18.29 8.60
N TYR A 63 11.74 -17.25 7.96
CA TYR A 63 12.08 -16.00 8.66
C TYR A 63 10.86 -15.39 9.37
N LEU A 64 9.70 -15.31 8.70
CA LEU A 64 8.46 -14.80 9.30
C LEU A 64 7.99 -15.71 10.46
N LYS A 65 8.02 -17.03 10.27
CA LYS A 65 7.65 -18.00 11.29
C LYS A 65 8.52 -17.89 12.55
N ASN A 66 9.83 -17.70 12.39
CA ASN A 66 10.77 -17.47 13.50
C ASN A 66 10.52 -16.14 14.25
N ARG A 67 9.74 -15.27 13.66
CA ARG A 67 9.22 -14.02 14.26
C ARG A 67 7.79 -14.16 14.76
N SER A 68 7.28 -15.38 14.93
CA SER A 68 5.91 -15.68 15.34
C SER A 68 4.82 -15.16 14.38
N LEU A 69 5.19 -14.91 13.12
CA LEU A 69 4.26 -14.48 12.07
C LEU A 69 3.97 -15.66 11.14
N GLY A 70 2.85 -16.30 11.37
CA GLY A 70 2.39 -17.44 10.60
C GLY A 70 1.65 -17.05 9.31
N LYS A 71 1.08 -18.06 8.67
CA LYS A 71 0.34 -17.89 7.41
C LYS A 71 -0.89 -17.01 7.56
N GLU A 72 -1.53 -17.03 8.72
CA GLU A 72 -2.75 -16.26 8.97
C GLU A 72 -2.43 -14.75 9.11
N GLU A 73 -1.35 -14.39 9.81
CA GLU A 73 -0.86 -13.02 9.90
C GLU A 73 -0.45 -12.49 8.53
N VAL A 74 0.30 -13.30 7.76
CA VAL A 74 0.70 -12.96 6.39
C VAL A 74 -0.52 -12.64 5.52
N LYS A 75 -1.59 -13.44 5.61
CA LYS A 75 -2.83 -13.22 4.87
C LYS A 75 -3.61 -12.01 5.39
N LYS A 76 -3.80 -11.92 6.72
CA LYS A 76 -4.55 -10.85 7.39
C LYS A 76 -4.00 -9.46 7.06
N PHE A 77 -2.67 -9.34 7.01
CA PHE A 77 -1.97 -8.08 6.76
C PHE A 77 -1.49 -7.92 5.32
N LYS A 78 -1.80 -8.87 4.43
CA LYS A 78 -1.36 -8.85 3.02
C LYS A 78 0.15 -8.66 2.87
N ILE A 79 0.94 -9.24 3.78
CA ILE A 79 2.40 -9.17 3.73
C ILE A 79 2.87 -9.83 2.43
N GLY A 80 3.78 -9.18 1.71
CA GLY A 80 4.39 -9.68 0.48
C GLY A 80 5.91 -9.71 0.57
N TYR A 81 6.54 -10.28 -0.44
CA TYR A 81 7.99 -10.26 -0.59
C TYR A 81 8.38 -9.91 -2.02
N ILE A 82 9.30 -8.97 -2.15
CA ILE A 82 9.88 -8.54 -3.41
C ILE A 82 11.30 -9.07 -3.48
N GLU A 83 11.60 -9.86 -4.47
CA GLU A 83 12.95 -10.36 -4.72
C GLU A 83 13.95 -9.26 -5.09
N LYS A 84 15.26 -9.60 -5.15
CA LYS A 84 16.31 -8.61 -5.45
C LYS A 84 16.25 -8.05 -6.87
N ASN A 85 15.82 -8.86 -7.83
CA ASN A 85 15.71 -8.51 -9.26
C ASN A 85 14.26 -8.68 -9.74
N PRO A 86 13.34 -7.85 -9.26
CA PRO A 86 11.94 -7.94 -9.65
C PRO A 86 11.74 -7.40 -11.08
N ASN A 87 10.68 -7.86 -11.72
CA ASN A 87 10.31 -7.45 -13.08
C ASN A 87 8.83 -7.04 -13.21
N PHE A 88 8.20 -6.68 -12.12
CA PHE A 88 6.76 -6.39 -12.13
C PHE A 88 6.44 -5.05 -12.81
N PHE A 89 7.42 -4.14 -12.91
CA PHE A 89 7.31 -2.92 -13.72
C PHE A 89 6.90 -3.25 -15.17
N ASP A 90 7.51 -4.26 -15.78
CA ASP A 90 7.25 -4.64 -17.16
C ASP A 90 5.81 -5.16 -17.39
N LYS A 91 5.18 -5.64 -16.36
CA LYS A 91 3.76 -6.03 -16.40
C LYS A 91 2.85 -4.81 -16.29
N LEU A 92 3.13 -3.94 -15.32
CA LEU A 92 2.30 -2.76 -15.06
C LEU A 92 2.37 -1.70 -16.16
N LYS A 93 3.51 -1.54 -16.85
CA LYS A 93 3.65 -0.57 -17.95
C LYS A 93 2.73 -0.84 -19.15
N ASN A 94 2.14 -2.04 -19.24
CA ASN A 94 1.16 -2.37 -20.27
C ASN A 94 -0.23 -1.79 -19.97
N GLU A 95 -0.50 -1.47 -18.71
CA GLU A 95 -1.78 -0.91 -18.24
C GLU A 95 -1.68 0.56 -17.84
N PHE A 96 -0.51 0.96 -17.29
CA PHE A 96 -0.31 2.29 -16.71
C PHE A 96 0.84 3.02 -17.38
N SER A 97 0.75 4.33 -17.43
CA SER A 97 1.86 5.16 -17.92
C SER A 97 3.08 5.06 -16.99
N ASN A 98 4.28 5.20 -17.56
CA ASN A 98 5.51 5.23 -16.76
C ASN A 98 5.47 6.34 -15.70
N GLN A 99 4.85 7.48 -16.03
CA GLN A 99 4.70 8.59 -15.09
C GLN A 99 3.80 8.21 -13.91
N ALA A 100 2.65 7.55 -14.15
CA ALA A 100 1.77 7.10 -13.07
C ALA A 100 2.46 6.08 -12.15
N LEU A 101 3.28 5.18 -12.73
CA LEU A 101 4.07 4.21 -11.97
C LEU A 101 5.13 4.91 -11.10
N VAL A 102 5.81 5.93 -11.59
CA VAL A 102 6.78 6.72 -10.81
C VAL A 102 6.05 7.56 -9.74
N ASP A 103 4.95 8.22 -10.10
CA ASP A 103 4.16 9.04 -9.17
C ASP A 103 3.55 8.21 -8.02
N SER A 104 3.38 6.90 -8.21
CA SER A 104 2.97 5.99 -7.13
C SER A 104 4.03 5.87 -6.02
N GLY A 105 5.30 6.19 -6.32
CA GLY A 105 6.42 6.02 -5.40
C GLY A 105 6.91 4.57 -5.27
N LEU A 106 6.32 3.61 -5.98
CA LEU A 106 6.76 2.21 -6.02
C LEU A 106 7.99 2.02 -6.90
N PHE A 107 8.14 2.88 -7.90
CA PHE A 107 9.22 2.85 -8.88
C PHE A 107 9.95 4.18 -8.93
N TYR A 108 11.17 4.16 -9.44
CA TYR A 108 11.93 5.36 -9.80
C TYR A 108 12.79 5.09 -11.02
N LEU A 109 13.08 6.14 -11.79
CA LEU A 109 13.99 6.06 -12.93
C LEU A 109 15.42 6.19 -12.43
N ASP A 110 16.28 5.21 -12.76
CA ASP A 110 17.73 5.35 -12.65
C ASP A 110 18.23 6.12 -13.87
N GLU A 111 18.54 7.39 -13.67
CA GLU A 111 18.94 8.30 -14.76
C GLU A 111 20.23 7.89 -15.47
N LYS A 112 21.12 7.18 -14.77
CA LYS A 112 22.37 6.69 -15.36
C LYS A 112 22.16 5.49 -16.26
N LYS A 113 21.34 4.55 -15.82
CA LYS A 113 21.06 3.30 -16.54
C LYS A 113 19.86 3.40 -17.48
N LYS A 114 19.06 4.47 -17.37
CA LYS A 114 17.79 4.66 -18.10
C LYS A 114 16.81 3.51 -17.94
N ILE A 115 16.77 2.92 -16.73
CA ILE A 115 15.87 1.84 -16.36
C ILE A 115 14.99 2.21 -15.16
N TYR A 116 13.78 1.67 -15.11
CA TYR A 116 12.91 1.81 -13.96
C TYR A 116 13.24 0.74 -12.93
N ILE A 117 13.35 1.16 -11.68
CA ILE A 117 13.74 0.30 -10.56
C ILE A 117 12.62 0.26 -9.52
N GLU A 118 12.28 -0.94 -9.07
CA GLU A 118 11.35 -1.13 -7.95
C GLU A 118 12.01 -0.74 -6.63
N ARG A 119 11.37 0.16 -5.89
CA ARG A 119 11.92 0.75 -4.65
C ARG A 119 12.12 -0.27 -3.54
N PHE A 120 11.22 -1.23 -3.43
CA PHE A 120 11.17 -2.19 -2.32
C PHE A 120 11.84 -3.54 -2.62
N ARG A 121 12.69 -3.61 -3.66
CA ARG A 121 13.39 -4.85 -4.01
C ARG A 121 14.19 -5.44 -2.85
N GLY A 122 14.18 -6.76 -2.70
CA GLY A 122 14.86 -7.50 -1.63
C GLY A 122 14.21 -7.36 -0.27
N ARG A 123 12.92 -6.98 -0.18
CA ARG A 123 12.24 -6.65 1.08
C ARG A 123 10.91 -7.36 1.26
N LEU A 124 10.60 -7.68 2.51
CA LEU A 124 9.21 -7.86 2.93
C LEU A 124 8.49 -6.53 2.80
N ILE A 125 7.25 -6.56 2.33
CA ILE A 125 6.39 -5.38 2.23
C ILE A 125 5.18 -5.51 3.16
N PHE A 126 4.85 -4.39 3.80
CA PHE A 126 3.72 -4.21 4.70
C PHE A 126 2.82 -3.13 4.10
N PRO A 127 1.67 -3.48 3.51
CA PRO A 127 0.77 -2.50 2.92
C PRO A 127 0.21 -1.54 3.97
N ILE A 128 0.39 -0.25 3.75
CA ILE A 128 -0.20 0.81 4.55
C ILE A 128 -1.52 1.19 3.88
N ASN A 129 -2.61 0.98 4.58
CA ASN A 129 -3.94 1.21 4.06
C ASN A 129 -4.49 2.58 4.46
N ASN A 130 -5.34 3.14 3.61
CA ASN A 130 -6.22 4.23 4.00
C ASN A 130 -7.31 3.71 4.95
N ILE A 131 -8.14 4.62 5.47
CA ILE A 131 -9.20 4.30 6.42
C ILE A 131 -10.28 3.35 5.85
N SER A 132 -10.38 3.25 4.53
CA SER A 132 -11.28 2.33 3.82
C SER A 132 -10.66 0.94 3.61
N GLY A 133 -9.42 0.70 4.03
CA GLY A 133 -8.71 -0.57 3.88
C GLY A 133 -8.04 -0.77 2.53
N GLN A 134 -7.87 0.27 1.73
CA GLN A 134 -7.22 0.21 0.42
C GLN A 134 -5.73 0.57 0.57
N PRO A 135 -4.79 -0.20 -0.02
CA PRO A 135 -3.37 0.08 0.08
C PRO A 135 -3.01 1.37 -0.67
N ILE A 136 -2.31 2.27 0.03
CA ILE A 136 -1.89 3.57 -0.50
C ILE A 136 -0.39 3.83 -0.34
N ALA A 137 0.30 2.99 0.41
CA ALA A 137 1.74 3.05 0.61
C ALA A 137 2.27 1.70 1.09
N LEU A 138 3.58 1.58 1.22
CA LEU A 138 4.25 0.40 1.73
C LEU A 138 5.29 0.78 2.79
N GLY A 139 5.38 -0.04 3.84
CA GLY A 139 6.60 -0.22 4.60
C GLY A 139 7.39 -1.39 4.02
N GLY A 140 8.71 -1.30 3.99
CA GLY A 140 9.57 -2.37 3.49
C GLY A 140 10.66 -2.72 4.48
N ARG A 141 10.80 -4.01 4.84
CA ARG A 141 11.84 -4.51 5.73
C ARG A 141 12.80 -5.43 5.01
N ILE A 142 14.10 -5.18 5.11
CA ILE A 142 15.12 -6.11 4.64
C ILE A 142 15.18 -7.34 5.56
N ILE A 143 15.34 -8.54 4.96
CA ILE A 143 15.39 -9.79 5.73
C ILE A 143 16.81 -10.08 6.21
N GLN A 144 17.79 -9.81 5.34
CA GLN A 144 19.21 -9.95 5.66
C GLN A 144 19.72 -8.63 6.24
N ASP A 145 20.31 -8.66 7.42
CA ASP A 145 20.98 -7.48 7.95
C ASP A 145 22.25 -7.22 7.11
N LEU A 146 22.21 -6.13 6.36
CA LEU A 146 23.32 -5.61 5.57
C LEU A 146 23.62 -4.22 6.12
N ASP A 147 24.78 -4.03 6.70
CA ASP A 147 25.16 -2.80 7.43
C ASP A 147 25.06 -1.51 6.61
N PHE A 148 25.12 -1.63 5.28
CA PHE A 148 25.04 -0.49 4.35
C PHE A 148 23.62 -0.20 3.85
N LEU A 149 22.60 -0.96 4.26
CA LEU A 149 21.21 -0.75 3.86
C LEU A 149 20.30 -0.48 5.07
N ALA A 150 19.45 0.52 4.92
CA ALA A 150 18.43 0.81 5.92
C ALA A 150 17.54 -0.43 6.15
N LYS A 151 17.40 -0.85 7.41
CA LYS A 151 16.60 -1.99 7.82
C LYS A 151 15.14 -1.84 7.40
N TYR A 152 14.60 -0.64 7.56
CA TYR A 152 13.26 -0.26 7.12
C TYR A 152 13.29 0.90 6.15
N ILE A 153 12.42 0.87 5.16
CA ILE A 153 12.10 2.00 4.29
C ILE A 153 10.58 2.13 4.17
N ASN A 154 10.11 3.34 3.91
CA ASN A 154 8.70 3.61 3.62
C ASN A 154 8.54 4.17 2.21
N SER A 155 7.32 4.09 1.67
CA SER A 155 6.95 4.85 0.48
C SER A 155 7.29 6.34 0.68
N PRO A 156 7.77 7.03 -0.36
CA PRO A 156 7.87 8.47 -0.35
C PRO A 156 6.47 9.08 -0.21
N GLU A 157 6.40 10.33 0.19
CA GLU A 157 5.14 11.07 0.11
C GLU A 157 4.71 11.25 -1.34
N THR A 158 3.41 11.16 -1.56
CA THR A 158 2.77 11.33 -2.87
C THR A 158 1.59 12.29 -2.73
N ASN A 159 0.90 12.56 -3.84
CA ASN A 159 -0.35 13.34 -3.79
C ASN A 159 -1.45 12.65 -2.97
N PHE A 160 -1.33 11.34 -2.72
CA PHE A 160 -2.33 10.51 -2.06
C PHE A 160 -1.86 9.87 -0.76
N PHE A 161 -0.58 9.98 -0.44
CA PHE A 161 -0.01 9.46 0.80
C PHE A 161 0.86 10.50 1.50
N LYS A 162 0.52 10.79 2.76
CA LYS A 162 1.31 11.63 3.67
C LYS A 162 1.65 10.81 4.91
N LYS A 163 2.94 10.59 5.16
CA LYS A 163 3.42 9.72 6.23
C LYS A 163 2.90 10.16 7.60
N GLY A 164 2.92 11.46 7.90
CA GLY A 164 2.47 12.01 9.18
C GLY A 164 0.96 11.92 9.42
N SER A 165 0.16 11.60 8.38
CA SER A 165 -1.30 11.53 8.47
C SER A 165 -1.86 10.10 8.37
N ASN A 166 -0.98 9.10 8.29
CA ASN A 166 -1.40 7.71 8.11
C ASN A 166 -0.74 6.81 9.16
N LEU A 167 -1.57 6.20 9.99
CA LEU A 167 -1.15 5.22 10.98
C LEU A 167 -1.37 3.81 10.42
N TYR A 168 -0.33 2.96 10.50
CA TYR A 168 -0.42 1.57 10.05
C TYR A 168 -1.50 0.82 10.81
N ASN A 169 -2.30 0.01 10.10
CA ASN A 169 -3.40 -0.80 10.64
C ASN A 169 -4.58 -0.01 11.25
N LEU A 170 -4.66 1.31 11.06
CA LEU A 170 -5.76 2.13 11.59
C LEU A 170 -7.12 1.70 11.02
N ASP A 171 -7.15 1.26 9.77
CA ASP A 171 -8.35 0.73 9.09
C ASP A 171 -9.00 -0.46 9.83
N LYS A 172 -8.18 -1.31 10.46
CA LYS A 172 -8.67 -2.45 11.25
C LYS A 172 -8.93 -2.06 12.71
N ALA A 173 -8.02 -1.32 13.33
CA ALA A 173 -8.16 -0.86 14.71
C ALA A 173 -9.45 -0.04 14.89
N ARG A 174 -9.77 0.86 13.96
CA ARG A 174 -11.01 1.63 13.98
C ARG A 174 -12.27 0.76 14.00
N LYS A 175 -12.28 -0.36 13.27
CA LYS A 175 -13.45 -1.27 13.25
C LYS A 175 -13.66 -1.99 14.57
N LEU A 176 -12.64 -2.05 15.40
CA LEU A 176 -12.69 -2.69 16.73
C LEU A 176 -12.88 -1.69 17.86
N SER A 177 -12.73 -0.37 17.63
CA SER A 177 -12.74 0.65 18.69
C SER A 177 -14.00 0.63 19.57
N ASN A 178 -15.15 0.24 19.03
CA ASN A 178 -16.40 0.12 19.80
C ASN A 178 -16.58 -1.26 20.49
N LYS A 179 -15.59 -2.16 20.36
CA LYS A 179 -15.66 -3.54 20.87
C LYS A 179 -14.57 -3.86 21.89
N VAL A 180 -13.66 -2.94 22.12
CA VAL A 180 -12.51 -3.10 23.00
C VAL A 180 -12.33 -1.85 23.85
N ASP A 181 -11.86 -2.04 25.09
CA ASP A 181 -11.66 -0.94 26.04
C ASP A 181 -10.38 -0.15 25.80
N TYR A 182 -9.41 -0.74 25.07
CA TYR A 182 -8.11 -0.13 24.79
C TYR A 182 -7.54 -0.60 23.47
N ILE A 183 -6.61 0.19 22.94
CA ILE A 183 -5.84 -0.10 21.73
C ILE A 183 -4.36 0.10 22.05
N TYR A 184 -3.52 -0.86 21.65
CA TYR A 184 -2.08 -0.73 21.77
C TYR A 184 -1.52 0.15 20.65
N LEU A 185 -0.67 1.10 21.01
CA LEU A 185 0.16 1.86 20.09
C LEU A 185 1.60 1.34 20.20
N VAL A 186 2.18 0.92 19.09
CA VAL A 186 3.54 0.36 19.01
C VAL A 186 4.32 1.01 17.87
N GLU A 187 5.66 0.87 17.87
CA GLU A 187 6.52 1.62 16.97
C GLU A 187 6.68 0.97 15.58
N GLY A 188 6.63 -0.35 15.49
CA GLY A 188 7.01 -1.09 14.28
C GLY A 188 5.90 -1.90 13.63
N TYR A 189 6.02 -2.12 12.31
CA TYR A 189 5.09 -2.96 11.54
C TYR A 189 5.00 -4.39 12.09
N MET A 190 6.15 -4.96 12.47
CA MET A 190 6.22 -6.33 12.99
C MET A 190 5.50 -6.45 14.34
N ASP A 191 5.58 -5.41 15.17
CA ASP A 191 4.95 -5.38 16.48
C ASP A 191 3.42 -5.33 16.34
N VAL A 192 2.92 -4.52 15.39
CA VAL A 192 1.48 -4.49 15.07
C VAL A 192 0.97 -5.83 14.55
N VAL A 193 1.77 -6.54 13.76
CA VAL A 193 1.35 -7.80 13.16
C VAL A 193 1.40 -8.95 14.19
N GLY A 194 2.31 -8.87 15.17
CA GLY A 194 2.51 -9.88 16.20
C GLY A 194 1.57 -9.80 17.41
N LEU A 195 0.81 -8.70 17.54
CA LEU A 195 -0.26 -8.50 18.53
C LEU A 195 -1.59 -9.11 18.06
#